data_b8a66e07b720f68ca20082c84603b40d
#
_entry.id   b8a66e07b720f68ca20082c84603b40d
#
_cell.length_a   1.000
_cell.length_b   1.000
_cell.length_c   1.000
_cell.angle_alpha   90.00
_cell.angle_beta   90.00
_cell.angle_gamma   90.00
#
_symmetry.space_group_name_H-M   'P 1'
#
loop_
_entity.id
_entity.type
_entity.pdbx_description
1 polymer ?
#
loop_
_entity_poly.entity_id
_entity_poly.type
_entity_poly.pdbx_seq_one_letter_code
_entity_poly.pdbx_strand_id
1 'polypeptide(L)'
;MSSCFAFVAKTLHIKIVICGVLCYDIGMKNLFLNSHTHKILSNDLQNNMLNHSYMLISTDRLLINEYSRFVAQEIMCDKLCDSCNTCLKIKNHNHSDVMELPQNDKGIMTADADKIVDDSYVLPMEGDKKIYILHNFDECSVAVQNKLLKTIEEPSKSVVFILTCVNEHTVLPTIRSRCKKITEPALSDDALKGFLCANFEVEKASLQKIIRISNGNLTMAEDYVTNSRLLAMRDLCEELISNMKSSADVLPYSVKIQKYKQNIDEFLNVLLLVVRDELVALVENKKVSQYSKSALVESTKIIEEGIKKHKSNCSINSVVEGVLMGMLEVKFKCQK
;
A
#
# COMPACT_ATOMS: atom_id res chain seq x y z
N MET A 1 20.23 -35.43 -26.55
CA MET A 1 20.42 -35.08 -25.10
C MET A 1 20.02 -33.65 -24.77
N SER A 2 19.79 -32.72 -25.71
CA SER A 2 19.43 -31.31 -25.41
C SER A 2 17.92 -31.05 -25.10
N SER A 3 17.02 -31.95 -25.46
CA SER A 3 15.57 -31.72 -25.25
C SER A 3 15.06 -32.08 -23.85
N CYS A 4 15.74 -32.98 -23.13
CA CYS A 4 15.38 -33.32 -21.76
C CYS A 4 15.71 -32.23 -20.74
N PHE A 5 16.82 -31.50 -20.94
CA PHE A 5 17.21 -30.42 -20.04
C PHE A 5 16.26 -29.22 -20.08
N ALA A 6 15.74 -28.89 -21.25
CA ALA A 6 14.78 -27.79 -21.43
C ALA A 6 13.41 -28.10 -20.79
N PHE A 7 13.00 -29.37 -20.77
CA PHE A 7 11.73 -29.79 -20.15
C PHE A 7 11.84 -29.80 -18.63
N VAL A 8 12.96 -30.25 -18.06
CA VAL A 8 13.22 -30.24 -16.61
C VAL A 8 13.34 -28.80 -16.08
N ALA A 9 14.00 -27.91 -16.82
CA ALA A 9 14.11 -26.50 -16.44
C ALA A 9 12.76 -25.78 -16.45
N LYS A 10 11.89 -26.01 -17.46
CA LYS A 10 10.53 -25.47 -17.49
C LYS A 10 9.67 -26.02 -16.36
N THR A 11 9.77 -27.31 -16.04
CA THR A 11 8.98 -27.94 -14.96
C THR A 11 9.45 -27.45 -13.58
N LEU A 12 10.76 -27.22 -13.37
CA LEU A 12 11.30 -26.63 -12.17
C LEU A 12 10.84 -25.16 -12.00
N HIS A 13 10.89 -24.38 -13.07
CA HIS A 13 10.47 -22.98 -13.03
C HIS A 13 8.97 -22.84 -12.73
N ILE A 14 8.13 -23.68 -13.32
CA ILE A 14 6.69 -23.74 -13.02
C ILE A 14 6.45 -24.18 -11.56
N LYS A 15 7.18 -25.16 -11.04
CA LYS A 15 7.06 -25.57 -9.62
C LYS A 15 7.53 -24.46 -8.65
N ILE A 16 8.57 -23.72 -8.97
CA ILE A 16 9.06 -22.61 -8.14
C ILE A 16 8.03 -21.46 -8.14
N VAL A 17 7.47 -21.12 -9.30
CA VAL A 17 6.45 -20.07 -9.41
C VAL A 17 5.15 -20.48 -8.67
N ILE A 18 4.66 -21.71 -8.84
CA ILE A 18 3.48 -22.21 -8.13
C ILE A 18 3.74 -22.28 -6.62
N CYS A 19 4.92 -22.72 -6.19
CA CYS A 19 5.29 -22.76 -4.77
C CYS A 19 5.37 -21.34 -4.18
N GLY A 20 5.93 -20.38 -4.91
CA GLY A 20 6.03 -18.98 -4.47
C GLY A 20 4.66 -18.33 -4.28
N VAL A 21 3.74 -18.48 -5.24
CA VAL A 21 2.36 -17.96 -5.12
C VAL A 21 1.62 -18.63 -3.97
N LEU A 22 1.74 -19.94 -3.79
CA LEU A 22 1.09 -20.64 -2.68
C LEU A 22 1.64 -20.20 -1.31
N CYS A 23 2.95 -19.98 -1.19
CA CYS A 23 3.55 -19.49 0.05
C CYS A 23 3.09 -18.08 0.37
N TYR A 24 3.01 -17.19 -0.64
CA TYR A 24 2.54 -15.83 -0.49
C TYR A 24 1.09 -15.79 0.03
N ASP A 25 0.20 -16.55 -0.59
CA ASP A 25 -1.21 -16.64 -0.20
C ASP A 25 -1.38 -17.17 1.24
N ILE A 26 -0.61 -18.20 1.62
CA ILE A 26 -0.62 -18.73 2.99
C ILE A 26 -0.10 -17.69 3.98
N GLY A 27 0.95 -16.97 3.62
CA GLY A 27 1.50 -15.87 4.43
C GLY A 27 0.49 -14.77 4.65
N MET A 28 -0.17 -14.29 3.60
CA MET A 28 -1.21 -13.26 3.65
C MET A 28 -2.41 -13.71 4.49
N LYS A 29 -2.87 -14.94 4.31
CA LYS A 29 -3.95 -15.51 5.14
C LYS A 29 -3.59 -15.55 6.62
N ASN A 30 -2.36 -15.97 6.95
CA ASN A 30 -1.90 -15.97 8.34
C ASN A 30 -1.86 -14.56 8.95
N LEU A 31 -1.45 -13.55 8.19
CA LEU A 31 -1.52 -12.15 8.60
C LEU A 31 -2.97 -11.74 8.86
N PHE A 32 -3.89 -12.06 7.94
CA PHE A 32 -5.32 -11.74 8.09
C PHE A 32 -5.93 -12.40 9.34
N LEU A 33 -5.71 -13.70 9.56
CA LEU A 33 -6.25 -14.43 10.71
C LEU A 33 -5.78 -13.87 12.07
N ASN A 34 -4.63 -13.20 12.10
CA ASN A 34 -4.11 -12.51 13.29
C ASN A 34 -4.47 -11.02 13.33
N SER A 35 -5.14 -10.49 12.32
CA SER A 35 -5.45 -9.07 12.15
C SER A 35 -6.57 -8.58 13.07
N HIS A 36 -6.65 -7.28 13.22
CA HIS A 36 -7.76 -6.63 13.90
C HIS A 36 -9.07 -6.77 13.10
N THR A 37 -8.95 -6.70 11.76
CA THR A 37 -10.06 -6.87 10.84
C THR A 37 -10.76 -8.22 11.02
N HIS A 38 -10.00 -9.32 11.03
CA HIS A 38 -10.55 -10.66 11.24
C HIS A 38 -11.23 -10.80 12.60
N LYS A 39 -10.62 -10.30 13.67
CA LYS A 39 -11.21 -10.38 15.03
C LYS A 39 -12.57 -9.72 15.13
N ILE A 40 -12.74 -8.54 14.51
CA ILE A 40 -14.02 -7.82 14.51
C ILE A 40 -15.04 -8.54 13.66
N LEU A 41 -14.64 -8.97 12.44
CA LEU A 41 -15.55 -9.66 11.51
C LEU A 41 -16.05 -10.98 12.07
N SER A 42 -15.14 -11.82 12.59
CA SER A 42 -15.50 -13.11 13.22
C SER A 42 -16.48 -12.94 14.37
N ASN A 43 -16.27 -11.90 15.20
CA ASN A 43 -17.22 -11.59 16.28
C ASN A 43 -18.60 -11.19 15.74
N ASP A 44 -18.66 -10.42 14.66
CA ASP A 44 -19.92 -10.04 14.01
C ASP A 44 -20.65 -11.25 13.44
N LEU A 45 -19.93 -12.14 12.76
CA LEU A 45 -20.49 -13.37 12.18
C LEU A 45 -21.00 -14.33 13.27
N GLN A 46 -20.22 -14.55 14.32
CA GLN A 46 -20.61 -15.45 15.44
C GLN A 46 -21.85 -14.95 16.17
N ASN A 47 -22.04 -13.63 16.27
CA ASN A 47 -23.21 -13.04 16.93
C ASN A 47 -24.39 -12.77 15.98
N ASN A 48 -24.32 -13.18 14.70
CA ASN A 48 -25.30 -12.85 13.66
C ASN A 48 -25.55 -11.34 13.51
N MET A 49 -24.51 -10.53 13.72
CA MET A 49 -24.55 -9.06 13.66
C MET A 49 -23.78 -8.54 12.45
N LEU A 50 -23.79 -9.28 11.33
CA LEU A 50 -23.13 -8.87 10.10
C LEU A 50 -23.67 -7.50 9.65
N ASN A 51 -22.76 -6.54 9.51
CA ASN A 51 -23.11 -5.20 9.05
C ASN A 51 -23.25 -5.19 7.52
N HIS A 52 -24.14 -4.36 7.01
CA HIS A 52 -24.33 -4.20 5.56
C HIS A 52 -23.21 -3.40 4.89
N SER A 53 -22.35 -2.71 5.65
CA SER A 53 -21.28 -1.90 5.11
C SER A 53 -20.09 -1.83 6.07
N TYR A 54 -18.91 -2.23 5.60
CA TYR A 54 -17.64 -2.15 6.31
C TYR A 54 -16.71 -1.16 5.61
N MET A 55 -16.00 -0.35 6.39
CA MET A 55 -14.93 0.51 5.90
C MET A 55 -13.61 0.07 6.54
N LEU A 56 -12.76 -0.54 5.76
CA LEU A 56 -11.43 -1.02 6.16
C LEU A 56 -10.41 0.10 5.91
N ILE A 57 -9.72 0.50 6.96
CA ILE A 57 -8.80 1.64 6.94
C ILE A 57 -7.40 1.15 7.29
N SER A 58 -6.42 1.41 6.44
CA SER A 58 -5.01 1.13 6.73
C SER A 58 -4.09 2.07 5.97
N THR A 59 -2.92 2.34 6.52
CA THR A 59 -1.84 3.05 5.79
C THR A 59 -1.19 2.18 4.72
N ASP A 60 -1.40 0.87 4.76
CA ASP A 60 -0.92 -0.09 3.77
C ASP A 60 -2.04 -0.48 2.82
N ARG A 61 -2.00 0.10 1.62
CA ARG A 61 -3.05 -0.02 0.62
C ARG A 61 -3.18 -1.44 0.07
N LEU A 62 -2.07 -2.09 -0.26
CA LEU A 62 -2.13 -3.46 -0.79
C LEU A 62 -2.60 -4.43 0.28
N LEU A 63 -2.09 -4.33 1.49
CA LEU A 63 -2.50 -5.18 2.59
C LEU A 63 -4.01 -5.10 2.83
N ILE A 64 -4.58 -3.89 2.88
CA ILE A 64 -6.00 -3.74 3.17
C ILE A 64 -6.89 -4.18 1.99
N ASN A 65 -6.40 -4.06 0.76
CA ASN A 65 -7.09 -4.58 -0.41
C ASN A 65 -7.11 -6.12 -0.40
N GLU A 66 -6.01 -6.78 -0.05
CA GLU A 66 -5.99 -8.23 0.14
C GLU A 66 -6.92 -8.65 1.29
N TYR A 67 -6.90 -7.92 2.41
CA TYR A 67 -7.80 -8.22 3.54
C TYR A 67 -9.27 -8.10 3.17
N SER A 68 -9.65 -7.18 2.29
CA SER A 68 -11.04 -7.05 1.85
C SER A 68 -11.55 -8.31 1.12
N ARG A 69 -10.67 -9.03 0.40
CA ARG A 69 -10.98 -10.31 -0.23
C ARG A 69 -11.17 -11.41 0.80
N PHE A 70 -10.30 -11.47 1.82
CA PHE A 70 -10.47 -12.42 2.92
C PHE A 70 -11.74 -12.14 3.71
N VAL A 71 -12.13 -10.88 3.90
CA VAL A 71 -13.42 -10.49 4.49
C VAL A 71 -14.57 -11.02 3.65
N ALA A 72 -14.53 -10.88 2.33
CA ALA A 72 -15.54 -11.44 1.44
C ALA A 72 -15.58 -12.98 1.50
N GLN A 73 -14.43 -13.65 1.53
CA GLN A 73 -14.36 -15.09 1.69
C GLN A 73 -14.95 -15.56 3.04
N GLU A 74 -14.68 -14.84 4.14
CA GLU A 74 -15.18 -15.19 5.47
C GLU A 74 -16.69 -15.00 5.59
N ILE A 75 -17.26 -13.99 4.91
CA ILE A 75 -18.71 -13.78 4.83
C ILE A 75 -19.39 -14.89 4.01
N MET A 76 -18.76 -15.36 2.93
CA MET A 76 -19.34 -16.34 2.00
C MET A 76 -18.99 -17.79 2.35
N CYS A 77 -17.99 -18.01 3.20
CA CYS A 77 -17.53 -19.34 3.63
C CYS A 77 -17.12 -19.32 5.10
N ASP A 78 -17.99 -19.85 5.96
CA ASP A 78 -17.81 -19.87 7.43
C ASP A 78 -16.48 -20.44 7.92
N LYS A 79 -15.81 -21.26 7.09
CA LYS A 79 -14.56 -21.95 7.44
C LYS A 79 -13.31 -21.28 6.87
N LEU A 80 -13.48 -20.29 6.00
CA LEU A 80 -12.35 -19.68 5.26
C LEU A 80 -11.40 -20.76 4.70
N CYS A 81 -11.95 -21.78 4.04
CA CYS A 81 -11.26 -23.06 3.83
C CYS A 81 -10.26 -23.06 2.65
N ASP A 82 -10.25 -22.03 1.78
CA ASP A 82 -9.45 -21.90 0.55
C ASP A 82 -9.59 -23.05 -0.47
N SER A 83 -10.42 -24.04 -0.19
CA SER A 83 -10.56 -25.24 -1.02
C SER A 83 -11.94 -25.42 -1.62
N CYS A 84 -12.98 -24.78 -1.08
CA CYS A 84 -14.32 -24.85 -1.66
C CYS A 84 -14.41 -23.97 -2.92
N ASN A 85 -15.43 -24.26 -3.75
CA ASN A 85 -15.65 -23.54 -4.99
C ASN A 85 -15.82 -22.03 -4.80
N THR A 86 -16.51 -21.60 -3.74
CA THR A 86 -16.71 -20.20 -3.36
C THR A 86 -15.37 -19.51 -3.09
N CYS A 87 -14.53 -20.08 -2.20
CA CYS A 87 -13.22 -19.51 -1.89
C CYS A 87 -12.33 -19.41 -3.13
N LEU A 88 -12.30 -20.46 -3.95
CA LEU A 88 -11.49 -20.46 -5.18
C LEU A 88 -11.98 -19.43 -6.21
N LYS A 89 -13.31 -19.26 -6.35
CA LYS A 89 -13.86 -18.24 -7.25
C LYS A 89 -13.56 -16.82 -6.78
N ILE A 90 -13.68 -16.54 -5.49
CA ILE A 90 -13.34 -15.21 -4.93
C ILE A 90 -11.85 -14.92 -5.12
N LYS A 91 -11.00 -15.89 -4.80
CA LYS A 91 -9.55 -15.77 -5.00
C LYS A 91 -9.16 -15.49 -6.47
N ASN A 92 -9.88 -16.10 -7.41
CA ASN A 92 -9.65 -15.93 -8.84
C ASN A 92 -10.46 -14.77 -9.47
N HIS A 93 -11.07 -13.88 -8.66
CA HIS A 93 -11.87 -12.73 -9.10
C HIS A 93 -13.02 -13.08 -10.08
N ASN A 94 -13.62 -14.26 -9.94
CA ASN A 94 -14.68 -14.75 -10.85
C ASN A 94 -15.92 -15.29 -10.14
N HIS A 95 -16.18 -14.90 -8.89
CA HIS A 95 -17.40 -15.24 -8.19
C HIS A 95 -18.54 -14.33 -8.66
N SER A 96 -19.70 -14.93 -9.09
CA SER A 96 -20.84 -14.19 -9.62
C SER A 96 -21.45 -13.18 -8.66
N ASP A 97 -21.41 -13.46 -7.35
CA ASP A 97 -21.99 -12.62 -6.30
C ASP A 97 -20.95 -11.75 -5.59
N VAL A 98 -19.71 -11.68 -6.07
CA VAL A 98 -18.66 -10.81 -5.54
C VAL A 98 -18.14 -9.93 -6.67
N MET A 99 -18.47 -8.65 -6.61
CA MET A 99 -17.99 -7.64 -7.56
C MET A 99 -16.88 -6.82 -6.92
N GLU A 100 -15.68 -6.86 -7.52
CA GLU A 100 -14.50 -6.14 -7.08
C GLU A 100 -14.20 -4.99 -8.03
N LEU A 101 -14.05 -3.77 -7.52
CA LEU A 101 -13.80 -2.55 -8.29
C LEU A 101 -12.71 -1.70 -7.63
N PRO A 102 -11.90 -0.97 -8.41
CA PRO A 102 -11.89 -0.91 -9.88
C PRO A 102 -11.30 -2.18 -10.50
N GLN A 103 -11.75 -2.52 -11.72
CA GLN A 103 -11.15 -3.60 -12.52
C GLN A 103 -9.94 -3.12 -13.35
N ASN A 104 -9.57 -1.84 -13.24
CA ASN A 104 -8.46 -1.22 -13.97
C ASN A 104 -7.85 -0.08 -13.15
N ASP A 105 -6.70 0.44 -13.60
CA ASP A 105 -5.94 1.50 -12.91
C ASP A 105 -6.62 2.89 -12.92
N LYS A 106 -7.80 3.02 -13.52
CA LYS A 106 -8.49 4.33 -13.65
C LYS A 106 -9.34 4.70 -12.44
N GLY A 107 -9.38 3.84 -11.42
CA GLY A 107 -10.27 4.03 -10.28
C GLY A 107 -11.74 3.74 -10.61
N ILE A 108 -12.62 3.90 -9.62
CA ILE A 108 -14.06 3.67 -9.77
C ILE A 108 -14.69 4.85 -10.50
N MET A 109 -15.31 4.56 -11.63
CA MET A 109 -15.97 5.57 -12.48
C MET A 109 -17.46 5.68 -12.16
N THR A 110 -18.11 6.76 -12.62
CA THR A 110 -19.56 6.94 -12.45
C THR A 110 -20.37 5.83 -13.12
N ALA A 111 -19.90 5.28 -14.23
CA ALA A 111 -20.53 4.14 -14.90
C ALA A 111 -20.46 2.85 -14.08
N ASP A 112 -19.39 2.66 -13.28
CA ASP A 112 -19.28 1.52 -12.37
C ASP A 112 -20.25 1.67 -11.20
N ALA A 113 -20.41 2.90 -10.69
CA ALA A 113 -21.39 3.20 -9.65
C ALA A 113 -22.83 2.92 -10.16
N ASP A 114 -23.15 3.25 -11.41
CA ASP A 114 -24.46 2.94 -12.01
C ASP A 114 -24.68 1.41 -12.05
N LYS A 115 -23.69 0.65 -12.50
CA LYS A 115 -23.78 -0.82 -12.51
C LYS A 115 -24.00 -1.41 -11.11
N ILE A 116 -23.31 -0.88 -10.07
CA ILE A 116 -23.51 -1.32 -8.69
C ILE A 116 -24.94 -1.07 -8.24
N VAL A 117 -25.45 0.15 -8.50
CA VAL A 117 -26.83 0.53 -8.13
C VAL A 117 -27.82 -0.42 -8.76
N ASP A 118 -27.75 -0.64 -10.08
CA ASP A 118 -28.67 -1.50 -10.81
C ASP A 118 -28.56 -2.95 -10.34
N ASP A 119 -27.34 -3.48 -10.18
CA ASP A 119 -27.07 -4.85 -9.77
C ASP A 119 -27.42 -5.12 -8.30
N SER A 120 -27.44 -4.10 -7.43
CA SER A 120 -27.77 -4.24 -6.00
C SER A 120 -29.24 -4.66 -5.74
N TYR A 121 -30.12 -4.47 -6.72
CA TYR A 121 -31.52 -4.93 -6.66
C TYR A 121 -31.70 -6.36 -7.17
N VAL A 122 -30.67 -6.96 -7.78
CA VAL A 122 -30.71 -8.34 -8.26
C VAL A 122 -30.31 -9.28 -7.13
N LEU A 123 -31.07 -10.36 -6.94
CA LEU A 123 -30.77 -11.38 -5.91
C LEU A 123 -29.44 -12.08 -6.22
N PRO A 124 -28.73 -12.57 -5.17
CA PRO A 124 -27.55 -13.40 -5.35
C PRO A 124 -27.85 -14.65 -6.21
N MET A 125 -26.84 -15.11 -6.96
CA MET A 125 -26.98 -16.25 -7.88
C MET A 125 -26.51 -17.58 -7.29
N GLU A 126 -25.44 -17.54 -6.49
CA GLU A 126 -24.78 -18.75 -5.96
C GLU A 126 -24.85 -18.84 -4.42
N GLY A 127 -25.05 -17.74 -3.73
CA GLY A 127 -25.03 -17.68 -2.26
C GLY A 127 -26.18 -16.88 -1.68
N ASP A 128 -26.12 -16.63 -0.37
CA ASP A 128 -27.13 -15.83 0.36
C ASP A 128 -26.78 -14.34 0.37
N LYS A 129 -25.55 -13.98 0.02
CA LYS A 129 -25.03 -12.63 0.05
C LYS A 129 -24.43 -12.22 -1.29
N LYS A 130 -24.53 -10.94 -1.59
CA LYS A 130 -23.89 -10.26 -2.70
C LYS A 130 -22.93 -9.21 -2.15
N ILE A 131 -21.66 -9.26 -2.55
CA ILE A 131 -20.61 -8.46 -1.97
C ILE A 131 -20.02 -7.51 -3.00
N TYR A 132 -19.94 -6.24 -2.66
CA TYR A 132 -19.25 -5.21 -3.45
C TYR A 132 -17.99 -4.78 -2.71
N ILE A 133 -16.83 -5.12 -3.28
CA ILE A 133 -15.52 -4.67 -2.78
C ILE A 133 -15.12 -3.44 -3.58
N LEU A 134 -15.01 -2.30 -2.90
CA LEU A 134 -14.68 -1.01 -3.49
C LEU A 134 -13.31 -0.56 -2.98
N HIS A 135 -12.28 -0.86 -3.76
CA HIS A 135 -10.91 -0.51 -3.41
C HIS A 135 -10.62 0.97 -3.56
N ASN A 136 -9.78 1.50 -2.67
CA ASN A 136 -9.30 2.88 -2.70
C ASN A 136 -10.45 3.89 -2.78
N PHE A 137 -11.48 3.67 -1.99
CA PHE A 137 -12.71 4.47 -2.04
C PHE A 137 -12.47 5.96 -1.68
N ASP A 138 -11.40 6.24 -0.96
CA ASP A 138 -10.90 7.58 -0.66
C ASP A 138 -10.41 8.36 -1.89
N GLU A 139 -10.12 7.67 -3.00
CA GLU A 139 -9.74 8.30 -4.29
C GLU A 139 -10.94 8.53 -5.22
N CYS A 140 -12.13 8.04 -4.85
CA CYS A 140 -13.34 8.21 -5.63
C CYS A 140 -13.78 9.68 -5.66
N SER A 141 -14.20 10.15 -6.84
CA SER A 141 -14.78 11.48 -6.96
C SER A 141 -16.04 11.62 -6.10
N VAL A 142 -16.35 12.85 -5.67
CA VAL A 142 -17.56 13.15 -4.91
C VAL A 142 -18.82 12.72 -5.68
N ALA A 143 -18.81 12.79 -7.02
CA ALA A 143 -19.91 12.34 -7.84
C ALA A 143 -20.18 10.83 -7.73
N VAL A 144 -19.13 9.99 -7.71
CA VAL A 144 -19.22 8.54 -7.50
C VAL A 144 -19.74 8.24 -6.11
N GLN A 145 -19.18 8.89 -5.09
CA GLN A 145 -19.59 8.71 -3.70
C GLN A 145 -21.08 9.07 -3.50
N ASN A 146 -21.54 10.18 -4.05
CA ASN A 146 -22.95 10.59 -3.98
C ASN A 146 -23.88 9.61 -4.69
N LYS A 147 -23.49 9.04 -5.84
CA LYS A 147 -24.27 8.02 -6.54
C LYS A 147 -24.50 6.77 -5.70
N LEU A 148 -23.47 6.31 -5.01
CA LEU A 148 -23.53 5.09 -4.16
C LEU A 148 -24.19 5.33 -2.80
N LEU A 149 -24.34 6.60 -2.39
CA LEU A 149 -24.78 6.96 -1.05
C LEU A 149 -26.12 6.29 -0.69
N LYS A 150 -27.12 6.38 -1.52
CA LYS A 150 -28.46 5.80 -1.26
C LYS A 150 -28.40 4.28 -1.16
N THR A 151 -27.61 3.62 -2.01
CA THR A 151 -27.46 2.15 -2.00
C THR A 151 -26.68 1.65 -0.77
N ILE A 152 -25.72 2.45 -0.28
CA ILE A 152 -25.00 2.15 0.96
C ILE A 152 -25.86 2.43 2.19
N GLU A 153 -26.76 3.42 2.14
CA GLU A 153 -27.68 3.76 3.22
C GLU A 153 -28.75 2.68 3.46
N GLU A 154 -29.39 2.24 2.38
CA GLU A 154 -30.53 1.32 2.40
C GLU A 154 -30.30 0.15 1.44
N PRO A 155 -29.28 -0.69 1.67
CA PRO A 155 -29.01 -1.84 0.79
C PRO A 155 -30.09 -2.91 0.97
N SER A 156 -30.28 -3.75 -0.05
CA SER A 156 -31.07 -4.96 0.08
C SER A 156 -30.44 -5.89 1.13
N LYS A 157 -31.25 -6.71 1.80
CA LYS A 157 -30.82 -7.58 2.94
C LYS A 157 -29.67 -8.54 2.58
N SER A 158 -29.55 -8.86 1.31
CA SER A 158 -28.50 -9.74 0.79
C SER A 158 -27.20 -9.02 0.45
N VAL A 159 -27.18 -7.69 0.41
CA VAL A 159 -26.02 -6.91 -0.05
C VAL A 159 -25.10 -6.52 1.11
N VAL A 160 -23.79 -6.66 0.88
CA VAL A 160 -22.72 -6.20 1.78
C VAL A 160 -21.71 -5.38 1.00
N PHE A 161 -21.38 -4.20 1.51
CA PHE A 161 -20.32 -3.34 0.97
C PHE A 161 -19.04 -3.46 1.79
N ILE A 162 -17.91 -3.59 1.11
CA ILE A 162 -16.56 -3.56 1.73
C ILE A 162 -15.78 -2.45 1.04
N LEU A 163 -15.56 -1.33 1.74
CA LEU A 163 -14.81 -0.18 1.25
C LEU A 163 -13.40 -0.24 1.81
N THR A 164 -12.37 -0.08 1.00
CA THR A 164 -11.01 0.11 1.50
C THR A 164 -10.57 1.56 1.33
N CYS A 165 -9.85 2.12 2.28
CA CYS A 165 -9.29 3.46 2.20
C CYS A 165 -8.04 3.63 3.06
N VAL A 166 -7.19 4.55 2.65
CA VAL A 166 -6.03 5.01 3.43
C VAL A 166 -6.40 6.24 4.24
N ASN A 167 -7.14 7.15 3.64
CA ASN A 167 -7.57 8.40 4.29
C ASN A 167 -9.09 8.50 4.35
N GLU A 168 -9.67 8.17 5.49
CA GLU A 168 -11.12 8.24 5.68
C GLU A 168 -11.71 9.66 5.55
N HIS A 169 -10.88 10.71 5.71
CA HIS A 169 -11.39 12.10 5.68
C HIS A 169 -11.79 12.57 4.28
N THR A 170 -11.32 11.92 3.23
CA THR A 170 -11.73 12.20 1.84
C THR A 170 -13.05 11.51 1.46
N VAL A 171 -13.48 10.54 2.27
CA VAL A 171 -14.80 9.90 2.13
C VAL A 171 -15.87 10.79 2.77
N LEU A 172 -17.01 10.94 2.09
CA LEU A 172 -18.12 11.75 2.56
C LEU A 172 -18.56 11.36 3.99
N PRO A 173 -18.80 12.33 4.89
CA PRO A 173 -19.25 12.07 6.27
C PRO A 173 -20.53 11.21 6.34
N THR A 174 -21.41 11.38 5.36
CA THR A 174 -22.65 10.62 5.21
C THR A 174 -22.42 9.14 4.97
N ILE A 175 -21.42 8.75 4.17
CA ILE A 175 -21.01 7.36 3.96
C ILE A 175 -20.29 6.83 5.20
N ARG A 176 -19.35 7.61 5.74
CA ARG A 176 -18.58 7.22 6.94
C ARG A 176 -19.42 6.88 8.15
N SER A 177 -20.54 7.60 8.33
CA SER A 177 -21.43 7.38 9.48
C SER A 177 -22.26 6.10 9.36
N ARG A 178 -22.37 5.51 8.15
CA ARG A 178 -23.17 4.31 7.86
C ARG A 178 -22.32 3.05 7.74
N CYS A 179 -21.01 3.21 7.61
CA CYS A 179 -20.09 2.08 7.56
C CYS A 179 -19.56 1.73 8.96
N LYS A 180 -19.50 0.44 9.26
CA LYS A 180 -18.72 -0.04 10.39
C LYS A 180 -17.24 0.11 10.07
N LYS A 181 -16.56 1.00 10.76
CA LYS A 181 -15.14 1.28 10.56
C LYS A 181 -14.30 0.24 11.26
N ILE A 182 -13.32 -0.30 10.54
CA ILE A 182 -12.29 -1.19 11.04
C ILE A 182 -10.94 -0.60 10.64
N THR A 183 -10.17 -0.14 11.63
CA THR A 183 -8.82 0.37 11.39
C THR A 183 -7.82 -0.75 11.63
N GLU A 184 -7.09 -1.11 10.57
CA GLU A 184 -6.02 -2.09 10.66
C GLU A 184 -4.71 -1.36 10.95
N PRO A 185 -4.05 -1.65 12.06
CA PRO A 185 -2.76 -1.05 12.39
C PRO A 185 -1.65 -1.56 11.47
N ALA A 186 -0.53 -0.85 11.43
CA ALA A 186 0.68 -1.33 10.78
C ALA A 186 1.13 -2.68 11.38
N LEU A 187 1.71 -3.54 10.56
CA LEU A 187 2.20 -4.84 11.00
C LEU A 187 3.31 -4.68 12.06
N SER A 188 3.35 -5.61 13.02
CA SER A 188 4.48 -5.67 13.94
C SER A 188 5.75 -6.11 13.19
N ASP A 189 6.92 -5.72 13.70
CA ASP A 189 8.21 -6.10 13.12
C ASP A 189 8.36 -7.62 12.99
N ASP A 190 7.85 -8.39 13.96
CA ASP A 190 7.89 -9.85 13.93
C ASP A 190 6.96 -10.44 12.86
N ALA A 191 5.76 -9.89 12.68
CA ALA A 191 4.83 -10.31 11.64
C ALA A 191 5.39 -10.02 10.25
N LEU A 192 5.93 -8.81 10.04
CA LEU A 192 6.57 -8.39 8.80
C LEU A 192 7.80 -9.26 8.48
N LYS A 193 8.66 -9.50 9.48
CA LYS A 193 9.81 -10.38 9.37
C LYS A 193 9.41 -11.80 8.99
N GLY A 194 8.42 -12.36 9.68
CA GLY A 194 7.91 -13.71 9.41
C GLY A 194 7.42 -13.85 7.98
N PHE A 195 6.65 -12.87 7.51
CA PHE A 195 6.14 -12.83 6.14
C PHE A 195 7.26 -12.73 5.09
N LEU A 196 8.20 -11.79 5.28
CA LEU A 196 9.31 -11.60 4.34
C LEU A 196 10.23 -12.82 4.26
N CYS A 197 10.56 -13.42 5.39
CA CYS A 197 11.41 -14.64 5.41
C CYS A 197 10.73 -15.87 4.80
N ALA A 198 9.40 -15.94 4.85
CA ALA A 198 8.65 -17.06 4.27
C ALA A 198 8.50 -16.94 2.75
N ASN A 199 8.47 -15.71 2.22
CA ASN A 199 8.11 -15.46 0.81
C ASN A 199 9.28 -14.97 -0.06
N PHE A 200 10.35 -14.46 0.56
CA PHE A 200 11.48 -13.87 -0.15
C PHE A 200 12.83 -14.36 0.39
N GLU A 201 13.80 -14.52 -0.49
CA GLU A 201 15.19 -14.74 -0.12
C GLU A 201 15.85 -13.38 0.18
N VAL A 202 15.92 -13.02 1.47
CA VAL A 202 16.48 -11.73 1.91
C VAL A 202 17.70 -11.96 2.78
N GLU A 203 18.79 -11.26 2.47
CA GLU A 203 19.99 -11.27 3.30
C GLU A 203 19.70 -10.68 4.70
N LYS A 204 20.20 -11.31 5.76
CA LYS A 204 19.92 -10.92 7.15
C LYS A 204 20.24 -9.45 7.47
N ALA A 205 21.31 -8.91 6.88
CA ALA A 205 21.70 -7.51 7.08
C ALA A 205 20.68 -6.55 6.46
N SER A 206 20.23 -6.83 5.24
CA SER A 206 19.22 -6.06 4.53
C SER A 206 17.84 -6.19 5.17
N LEU A 207 17.47 -7.39 5.66
CA LEU A 207 16.19 -7.65 6.29
C LEU A 207 15.90 -6.73 7.49
N GLN A 208 16.84 -6.60 8.41
CA GLN A 208 16.68 -5.72 9.58
C GLN A 208 16.51 -4.25 9.18
N LYS A 209 17.26 -3.82 8.16
CA LYS A 209 17.12 -2.47 7.62
C LYS A 209 15.74 -2.28 6.99
N ILE A 210 15.29 -3.21 6.15
CA ILE A 210 13.98 -3.14 5.46
C ILE A 210 12.84 -3.08 6.48
N ILE A 211 12.84 -3.94 7.51
CA ILE A 211 11.82 -3.93 8.57
C ILE A 211 11.74 -2.56 9.23
N ARG A 212 12.88 -2.01 9.62
CA ARG A 212 12.94 -0.70 10.29
C ARG A 212 12.41 0.44 9.41
N ILE A 213 12.80 0.48 8.12
CA ILE A 213 12.40 1.57 7.22
C ILE A 213 10.97 1.45 6.72
N SER A 214 10.42 0.24 6.68
CA SER A 214 9.03 -0.01 6.26
C SER A 214 8.02 0.33 7.35
N ASN A 215 8.45 0.41 8.61
CA ASN A 215 7.60 0.79 9.75
C ASN A 215 6.25 0.03 9.77
N GLY A 216 6.31 -1.28 9.53
CA GLY A 216 5.13 -2.16 9.49
C GLY A 216 4.29 -2.08 8.20
N ASN A 217 4.74 -1.34 7.17
CA ASN A 217 4.08 -1.31 5.88
C ASN A 217 4.64 -2.43 4.99
N LEU A 218 3.78 -3.42 4.67
CA LEU A 218 4.14 -4.60 3.89
C LEU A 218 4.48 -4.24 2.45
N THR A 219 3.67 -3.37 1.82
CA THR A 219 3.91 -2.91 0.44
C THR A 219 5.30 -2.32 0.29
N MET A 220 5.66 -1.40 1.20
CA MET A 220 6.97 -0.76 1.18
C MET A 220 8.10 -1.77 1.42
N ALA A 221 7.89 -2.75 2.31
CA ALA A 221 8.87 -3.79 2.58
C ALA A 221 9.10 -4.68 1.36
N GLU A 222 8.05 -5.09 0.67
CA GLU A 222 8.14 -5.87 -0.57
C GLU A 222 8.85 -5.11 -1.68
N ASP A 223 8.55 -3.82 -1.85
CA ASP A 223 9.23 -2.97 -2.82
C ASP A 223 10.74 -2.90 -2.57
N TYR A 224 11.17 -2.78 -1.32
CA TYR A 224 12.59 -2.78 -0.98
C TYR A 224 13.26 -4.16 -1.16
N VAL A 225 12.54 -5.25 -0.98
CA VAL A 225 13.05 -6.61 -1.20
C VAL A 225 13.17 -6.91 -2.69
N THR A 226 12.13 -6.59 -3.47
CA THR A 226 12.06 -6.92 -4.89
C THR A 226 12.86 -5.98 -5.77
N ASN A 227 13.05 -4.72 -5.33
CA ASN A 227 13.73 -3.68 -6.07
C ASN A 227 14.99 -3.18 -5.35
N SER A 228 16.11 -3.86 -5.59
CA SER A 228 17.43 -3.48 -5.02
C SER A 228 17.85 -2.04 -5.35
N ARG A 229 17.32 -1.45 -6.44
CA ARG A 229 17.56 -0.06 -6.82
C ARG A 229 16.96 0.89 -5.80
N LEU A 230 15.74 0.64 -5.30
CA LEU A 230 15.10 1.47 -4.28
C LEU A 230 15.90 1.51 -2.99
N LEU A 231 16.41 0.35 -2.57
CA LEU A 231 17.26 0.27 -1.38
C LEU A 231 18.57 1.07 -1.56
N ALA A 232 19.21 0.95 -2.74
CA ALA A 232 20.41 1.71 -3.07
C ALA A 232 20.15 3.23 -3.19
N MET A 233 18.99 3.64 -3.71
CA MET A 233 18.56 5.05 -3.71
C MET A 233 18.42 5.57 -2.27
N ARG A 234 17.80 4.78 -1.40
CA ARG A 234 17.61 5.14 0.00
C ARG A 234 18.95 5.27 0.72
N ASP A 235 19.88 4.33 0.51
CA ASP A 235 21.23 4.39 1.08
C ASP A 235 21.93 5.69 0.69
N LEU A 236 21.84 6.08 -0.59
CA LEU A 236 22.40 7.35 -1.06
C LEU A 236 21.72 8.57 -0.42
N CYS A 237 20.40 8.54 -0.25
CA CYS A 237 19.67 9.63 0.43
C CYS A 237 20.06 9.75 1.92
N GLU A 238 20.20 8.62 2.63
CA GLU A 238 20.65 8.59 4.02
C GLU A 238 22.09 9.11 4.15
N GLU A 239 22.99 8.72 3.22
CA GLU A 239 24.35 9.24 3.12
C GLU A 239 24.37 10.75 2.88
N LEU A 240 23.56 11.25 1.96
CA LEU A 240 23.41 12.66 1.63
C LEU A 240 23.00 13.49 2.85
N ILE A 241 21.94 13.10 3.54
CA ILE A 241 21.45 13.81 4.73
C ILE A 241 22.50 13.82 5.84
N SER A 242 23.22 12.72 6.02
CA SER A 242 24.20 12.59 7.09
C SER A 242 25.52 13.33 6.80
N ASN A 243 25.94 13.41 5.53
CA ASN A 243 27.30 13.84 5.18
C ASN A 243 27.37 15.19 4.44
N MET A 244 26.27 15.70 3.88
CA MET A 244 26.28 16.98 3.17
C MET A 244 26.43 18.15 4.15
N LYS A 245 27.59 18.86 4.06
CA LYS A 245 27.98 19.94 5.01
C LYS A 245 28.22 21.27 4.32
N SER A 246 28.51 21.30 3.04
CA SER A 246 28.90 22.51 2.32
C SER A 246 28.39 22.51 0.88
N SER A 247 28.39 23.67 0.23
CA SER A 247 28.08 23.79 -1.19
C SER A 247 29.04 22.99 -2.10
N ALA A 248 30.26 22.73 -1.64
CA ALA A 248 31.19 21.88 -2.37
C ALA A 248 30.73 20.41 -2.49
N ASP A 249 29.87 19.95 -1.57
CA ASP A 249 29.34 18.58 -1.56
C ASP A 249 28.22 18.39 -2.59
N VAL A 250 27.59 19.47 -3.06
CA VAL A 250 26.45 19.41 -3.99
C VAL A 250 26.83 18.74 -5.31
N LEU A 251 27.97 19.13 -5.89
CA LEU A 251 28.39 18.58 -7.18
C LEU A 251 28.72 17.07 -7.11
N PRO A 252 29.50 16.57 -6.15
CA PRO A 252 29.70 15.12 -5.98
C PRO A 252 28.42 14.33 -5.81
N TYR A 253 27.45 14.83 -5.01
CA TYR A 253 26.17 14.15 -4.85
C TYR A 253 25.29 14.23 -6.11
N SER A 254 25.27 15.38 -6.81
CA SER A 254 24.60 15.52 -8.09
C SER A 254 25.09 14.48 -9.10
N VAL A 255 26.41 14.25 -9.20
CA VAL A 255 27.00 13.21 -10.05
C VAL A 255 26.56 11.80 -9.62
N LYS A 256 26.53 11.50 -8.31
CA LYS A 256 26.02 10.19 -7.83
C LYS A 256 24.54 9.96 -8.19
N ILE A 257 23.71 11.00 -8.11
CA ILE A 257 22.29 10.97 -8.41
C ILE A 257 22.03 10.76 -9.92
N GLN A 258 22.95 11.18 -10.79
CA GLN A 258 22.81 10.98 -12.25
C GLN A 258 22.65 9.50 -12.65
N LYS A 259 23.10 8.55 -11.82
CA LYS A 259 22.83 7.11 -12.03
C LYS A 259 21.34 6.81 -12.13
N TYR A 260 20.52 7.64 -11.49
CA TYR A 260 19.06 7.49 -11.39
C TYR A 260 18.28 8.44 -12.31
N LYS A 261 18.95 9.03 -13.32
CA LYS A 261 18.35 10.02 -14.24
C LYS A 261 17.02 9.58 -14.85
N GLN A 262 16.90 8.30 -15.22
CA GLN A 262 15.66 7.75 -15.79
C GLN A 262 14.53 7.56 -14.76
N ASN A 263 14.88 7.57 -13.48
CA ASN A 263 13.97 7.34 -12.36
C ASN A 263 14.08 8.46 -11.33
N ILE A 264 14.26 9.70 -11.79
CA ILE A 264 14.52 10.82 -10.89
C ILE A 264 13.32 11.16 -9.99
N ASP A 265 12.10 10.99 -10.49
CA ASP A 265 10.89 11.16 -9.67
C ASP A 265 10.85 10.15 -8.51
N GLU A 266 11.22 8.89 -8.79
CA GLU A 266 11.35 7.84 -7.78
C GLU A 266 12.42 8.20 -6.74
N PHE A 267 13.60 8.68 -7.19
CA PHE A 267 14.67 9.14 -6.30
C PHE A 267 14.23 10.31 -5.40
N LEU A 268 13.57 11.32 -5.96
CA LEU A 268 13.08 12.47 -5.18
C LEU A 268 12.01 12.06 -4.17
N ASN A 269 11.15 11.12 -4.52
CA ASN A 269 10.17 10.55 -3.58
C ASN A 269 10.86 9.78 -2.45
N VAL A 270 11.89 8.98 -2.74
CA VAL A 270 12.70 8.29 -1.72
C VAL A 270 13.40 9.31 -0.82
N LEU A 271 13.97 10.39 -1.38
CA LEU A 271 14.57 11.46 -0.60
C LEU A 271 13.57 12.13 0.34
N LEU A 272 12.35 12.39 -0.15
CA LEU A 272 11.27 12.95 0.65
C LEU A 272 10.90 12.03 1.83
N LEU A 273 10.83 10.71 1.60
CA LEU A 273 10.57 9.73 2.65
C LEU A 273 11.69 9.73 3.70
N VAL A 274 12.96 9.73 3.28
CA VAL A 274 14.10 9.75 4.20
C VAL A 274 14.12 11.03 5.06
N VAL A 275 13.81 12.20 4.49
CA VAL A 275 13.70 13.46 5.23
C VAL A 275 12.55 13.42 6.25
N ARG A 276 11.41 12.81 5.89
CA ARG A 276 10.28 12.62 6.82
C ARG A 276 10.62 11.65 7.95
N ASP A 277 11.28 10.55 7.65
CA ASP A 277 11.73 9.58 8.65
C ASP A 277 12.73 10.22 9.65
N GLU A 278 13.64 11.07 9.15
CA GLU A 278 14.58 11.83 9.97
C GLU A 278 13.85 12.81 10.89
N LEU A 279 12.79 13.49 10.38
CA LEU A 279 11.96 14.39 11.16
C LEU A 279 11.22 13.65 12.28
N VAL A 280 10.60 12.51 11.97
CA VAL A 280 9.91 11.67 12.96
C VAL A 280 10.89 11.19 14.03
N ALA A 281 12.07 10.69 13.65
CA ALA A 281 13.09 10.25 14.59
C ALA A 281 13.56 11.37 15.54
N LEU A 282 13.64 12.62 15.04
CA LEU A 282 13.95 13.80 15.87
C LEU A 282 12.80 14.19 16.81
N VAL A 283 11.56 14.07 16.36
CA VAL A 283 10.38 14.38 17.20
C VAL A 283 10.27 13.38 18.34
N GLU A 284 10.55 12.12 18.08
CA GLU A 284 10.51 11.02 19.05
C GLU A 284 11.80 10.93 19.92
N ASN A 285 12.77 11.82 19.73
CA ASN A 285 14.07 11.82 20.41
C ASN A 285 14.90 10.53 20.25
N LYS A 286 14.66 9.80 19.14
CA LYS A 286 15.37 8.54 18.85
C LYS A 286 16.72 8.74 18.18
N LYS A 287 16.97 9.92 17.61
CA LYS A 287 18.19 10.21 16.84
C LYS A 287 18.59 11.68 17.01
N VAL A 288 19.90 11.93 16.99
CA VAL A 288 20.45 13.29 16.85
C VAL A 288 20.72 13.53 15.36
N SER A 289 20.12 14.56 14.78
CA SER A 289 20.33 14.93 13.38
C SER A 289 21.18 16.19 13.26
N GLN A 290 21.84 16.35 12.11
CA GLN A 290 22.52 17.59 11.74
C GLN A 290 21.55 18.70 11.30
N TYR A 291 20.28 18.36 11.08
CA TYR A 291 19.21 19.27 10.71
C TYR A 291 18.31 19.57 11.91
N SER A 292 17.88 20.83 12.03
CA SER A 292 16.82 21.18 12.97
C SER A 292 15.45 20.70 12.47
N LYS A 293 14.45 20.60 13.36
CA LYS A 293 13.08 20.23 12.98
C LYS A 293 12.51 21.18 11.91
N SER A 294 12.74 22.49 12.04
CA SER A 294 12.30 23.49 11.05
C SER A 294 13.01 23.32 9.71
N ALA A 295 14.32 22.99 9.72
CA ALA A 295 15.06 22.74 8.49
C ALA A 295 14.54 21.51 7.73
N LEU A 296 14.19 20.43 8.42
CA LEU A 296 13.61 19.24 7.77
C LEU A 296 12.22 19.54 7.19
N VAL A 297 11.37 20.29 7.90
CA VAL A 297 10.06 20.70 7.38
C VAL A 297 10.20 21.57 6.12
N GLU A 298 11.13 22.51 6.09
CA GLU A 298 11.38 23.30 4.87
C GLU A 298 12.01 22.45 3.76
N SER A 299 12.87 21.49 4.10
CA SER A 299 13.46 20.55 3.12
C SER A 299 12.38 19.72 2.42
N THR A 300 11.30 19.29 3.11
CA THR A 300 10.19 18.58 2.45
C THR A 300 9.53 19.44 1.38
N LYS A 301 9.28 20.73 1.65
CA LYS A 301 8.69 21.65 0.67
C LYS A 301 9.59 21.85 -0.55
N ILE A 302 10.91 21.99 -0.33
CA ILE A 302 11.89 22.16 -1.40
C ILE A 302 11.91 20.92 -2.33
N ILE A 303 11.84 19.71 -1.76
CA ILE A 303 11.81 18.48 -2.53
C ILE A 303 10.49 18.38 -3.31
N GLU A 304 9.34 18.70 -2.70
CA GLU A 304 8.03 18.69 -3.36
C GLU A 304 7.98 19.71 -4.53
N GLU A 305 8.59 20.89 -4.35
CA GLU A 305 8.75 21.86 -5.46
C GLU A 305 9.68 21.33 -6.56
N GLY A 306 10.75 20.62 -6.19
CA GLY A 306 11.64 19.94 -7.15
C GLY A 306 10.89 18.92 -8.00
N ILE A 307 10.05 18.10 -7.39
CA ILE A 307 9.19 17.13 -8.08
C ILE A 307 8.24 17.85 -9.06
N LYS A 308 7.61 18.94 -8.63
CA LYS A 308 6.72 19.73 -9.49
C LYS A 308 7.47 20.35 -10.69
N LYS A 309 8.67 20.89 -10.47
CA LYS A 309 9.53 21.47 -11.52
C LYS A 309 9.94 20.39 -12.54
N HIS A 310 10.29 19.18 -12.07
CA HIS A 310 10.62 18.07 -12.99
C HIS A 310 9.42 17.70 -13.87
N LYS A 311 8.23 17.55 -13.28
CA LYS A 311 6.98 17.31 -14.03
C LYS A 311 6.63 18.42 -15.03
N SER A 312 7.15 19.64 -14.82
CA SER A 312 7.03 20.78 -15.76
C SER A 312 8.18 20.83 -16.78
N ASN A 313 8.88 19.72 -17.02
CA ASN A 313 9.97 19.57 -17.99
C ASN A 313 11.22 20.44 -17.73
N CYS A 314 11.49 20.83 -16.47
CA CYS A 314 12.76 21.42 -16.12
C CYS A 314 13.92 20.40 -16.24
N SER A 315 15.12 20.88 -16.51
CA SER A 315 16.30 20.01 -16.64
C SER A 315 16.57 19.27 -15.32
N ILE A 316 16.87 17.98 -15.39
CA ILE A 316 17.11 17.12 -14.22
C ILE A 316 18.25 17.69 -13.36
N ASN A 317 19.33 18.13 -14.00
CA ASN A 317 20.48 18.69 -13.28
C ASN A 317 20.08 19.94 -12.46
N SER A 318 19.35 20.88 -13.08
CA SER A 318 18.85 22.07 -12.38
C SER A 318 17.92 21.72 -11.22
N VAL A 319 17.06 20.71 -11.39
CA VAL A 319 16.16 20.26 -10.32
C VAL A 319 16.95 19.66 -9.18
N VAL A 320 17.87 18.73 -9.44
CA VAL A 320 18.68 18.06 -8.42
C VAL A 320 19.55 19.07 -7.68
N GLU A 321 20.32 19.89 -8.41
CA GLU A 321 21.19 20.90 -7.79
C GLU A 321 20.38 21.93 -6.99
N GLY A 322 19.23 22.36 -7.52
CA GLY A 322 18.34 23.28 -6.81
C GLY A 322 17.77 22.68 -5.52
N VAL A 323 17.41 21.41 -5.51
CA VAL A 323 16.95 20.70 -4.30
C VAL A 323 18.08 20.60 -3.28
N LEU A 324 19.28 20.14 -3.69
CA LEU A 324 20.42 19.96 -2.80
C LEU A 324 20.89 21.30 -2.20
N MET A 325 20.99 22.35 -3.02
CA MET A 325 21.35 23.69 -2.54
C MET A 325 20.31 24.26 -1.59
N GLY A 326 19.02 24.14 -1.94
CA GLY A 326 17.94 24.58 -1.08
C GLY A 326 17.93 23.90 0.29
N MET A 327 18.14 22.59 0.33
CA MET A 327 18.26 21.83 1.59
C MET A 327 19.44 22.32 2.43
N LEU A 328 20.59 22.62 1.81
CA LEU A 328 21.74 23.18 2.50
C LEU A 328 21.47 24.59 3.05
N GLU A 329 20.88 25.48 2.25
CA GLU A 329 20.55 26.81 2.69
C GLU A 329 19.66 26.82 3.92
N VAL A 330 18.65 25.99 3.93
CA VAL A 330 17.72 25.86 5.06
C VAL A 330 18.42 25.26 6.28
N LYS A 331 19.31 24.29 6.09
CA LYS A 331 20.14 23.71 7.16
C LYS A 331 20.91 24.81 7.94
N PHE A 332 21.51 25.74 7.21
CA PHE A 332 22.30 26.83 7.84
C PHE A 332 21.43 27.99 8.36
N LYS A 333 20.32 28.31 7.69
CA LYS A 333 19.40 29.37 8.15
C LYS A 333 18.71 29.01 9.47
N CYS A 334 18.38 27.74 9.66
CA CYS A 334 17.65 27.25 10.83
C CYS A 334 18.58 26.79 11.98
N GLN A 335 19.88 26.91 11.85
CA GLN A 335 20.86 26.71 12.95
C GLN A 335 21.15 27.98 13.75
N LYS A 336 20.66 29.14 13.30
CA LYS A 336 20.68 30.40 14.03
C LYS A 336 19.40 30.58 14.84
#